data_b689c9e2e391854551322d24a2825e73
#
_entry.id   b689c9e2e391854551322d24a2825e73
#
_cell.length_a   1.000
_cell.length_b   1.000
_cell.length_c   1.000
_cell.angle_alpha   90.00
_cell.angle_beta   90.00
_cell.angle_gamma   90.00
#
_symmetry.space_group_name_H-M   'P 1'
#
loop_
_entity.id
_entity.type
_entity.pdbx_description
1 polymer ?
#
loop_
_entity_poly.entity_id
_entity_poly.type
_entity_poly.pdbx_seq_one_letter_code
_entity_poly.pdbx_strand_id
1 'polypeptide(L)'
;YFHEQVFPGPPPLAVDPAPPFPFVSGLSLNLAITVKHPDDGGQHFARIKVPDNVDRFVELSDRSADPGIVRFLPMEELIAAFLPVLFPGLEIVEHHAFRITRNADFEVEEDRDEDLLQALERELARRRFGSPVRLEVSDDMTEGMLELLLRELDVDPGDVVEVAGLLDLSSLWQVYSVDRPALKDRPFVPATPPAFGERETPKSIFSALRDGDVLVHHPYDSFSTTVQRFIEQAAADPNVLAIKQTLYRTSGDSPIVNALIDAAEAGKQVVALVEIKARFDEQANIKWARALEQAGVHVVYGLIGLKTHCKTCLVVRREGSMIRRYCHVGTGNYNPKTARLYEDIGLLTAAPDIGADLTDLFNSLTGYSRKDSYRNLLVAPYGVRRGIIERIEREIAATRDGAEGRIRLKANALVDEQVIDALYRASQAGVRVEVVVRGICALRPGVPEFSENIVVRSILGRFLEHSRIIHFRAIDEYWIGSADMMHRNLDRRVEVMAQVKDPRLSAQLDDIFESATDPQTRCWELG
;
A
#
# COMPACT_ATOMS: atom_id res chain seq x y z
N TYR A 1 12.59 18.79 -31.01
CA TYR A 1 12.12 18.40 -29.67
C TYR A 1 12.95 19.06 -28.58
N PHE A 2 14.32 18.91 -28.58
CA PHE A 2 15.17 19.50 -27.55
C PHE A 2 14.96 21.01 -27.41
N HIS A 3 15.05 21.77 -28.49
CA HIS A 3 14.90 23.23 -28.48
C HIS A 3 13.50 23.73 -28.10
N GLU A 4 12.47 22.94 -28.33
CA GLU A 4 11.08 23.35 -28.11
C GLU A 4 10.52 22.88 -26.76
N GLN A 5 10.94 21.70 -26.29
CA GLN A 5 10.36 21.05 -25.14
C GLN A 5 11.30 20.97 -23.92
N VAL A 6 12.62 20.88 -24.15
CA VAL A 6 13.61 20.66 -23.07
C VAL A 6 14.38 21.94 -22.77
N PHE A 7 14.88 22.62 -23.81
CA PHE A 7 15.71 23.81 -23.66
C PHE A 7 15.05 25.00 -22.92
N PRO A 8 13.73 25.25 -23.01
CA PRO A 8 13.05 26.27 -22.20
C PRO A 8 12.92 25.90 -20.72
N GLY A 9 13.29 24.67 -20.34
CA GLY A 9 13.28 24.17 -18.96
C GLY A 9 14.34 24.83 -18.08
N PRO A 10 14.60 24.25 -16.89
CA PRO A 10 15.51 24.86 -15.93
C PRO A 10 16.92 25.03 -16.52
N PRO A 11 17.52 26.23 -16.39
CA PRO A 11 18.88 26.47 -16.88
C PRO A 11 19.90 25.59 -16.16
N PRO A 12 21.04 25.25 -16.78
CA PRO A 12 22.12 24.58 -16.12
C PRO A 12 22.59 25.42 -14.93
N LEU A 13 22.70 24.81 -13.75
CA LEU A 13 23.27 25.46 -12.58
C LEU A 13 24.77 25.19 -12.57
N ALA A 14 25.56 26.15 -13.07
CA ALA A 14 27.00 26.12 -12.94
C ALA A 14 27.40 26.47 -11.49
N VAL A 15 28.34 25.75 -10.93
CA VAL A 15 28.96 26.05 -9.64
C VAL A 15 30.30 26.72 -9.90
N ASP A 16 30.35 28.04 -9.68
CA ASP A 16 31.59 28.79 -9.56
C ASP A 16 32.27 28.43 -8.21
N PRO A 17 33.59 28.47 -8.02
CA PRO A 17 34.28 28.10 -6.77
C PRO A 17 33.77 28.80 -5.49
N ALA A 18 32.93 29.80 -5.61
CA ALA A 18 32.45 30.61 -4.49
C ALA A 18 30.97 30.38 -4.01
N PRO A 19 29.97 29.95 -4.82
CA PRO A 19 28.64 29.67 -4.30
C PRO A 19 28.53 28.27 -3.66
N PRO A 20 27.60 28.05 -2.71
CA PRO A 20 27.35 26.73 -2.15
C PRO A 20 26.87 25.74 -3.24
N PHE A 21 27.25 24.47 -3.10
CA PHE A 21 26.81 23.38 -4.00
C PHE A 21 25.28 23.42 -4.16
N PRO A 22 24.74 23.32 -5.38
CA PRO A 22 23.31 23.45 -5.62
C PRO A 22 22.53 22.32 -4.96
N PHE A 23 21.42 22.69 -4.30
CA PHE A 23 20.55 21.73 -3.66
C PHE A 23 20.03 20.68 -4.68
N VAL A 24 20.23 19.40 -4.37
CA VAL A 24 19.73 18.27 -5.15
C VAL A 24 18.50 17.70 -4.47
N SER A 25 17.36 17.74 -5.15
CA SER A 25 16.11 17.17 -4.63
C SER A 25 16.17 15.64 -4.60
N GLY A 26 15.56 15.04 -3.57
CA GLY A 26 15.49 13.60 -3.45
C GLY A 26 14.78 12.95 -4.63
N LEU A 27 15.28 11.79 -5.07
CA LEU A 27 14.77 10.97 -6.18
C LEU A 27 14.85 11.61 -7.57
N SER A 28 15.38 12.84 -7.71
CA SER A 28 15.60 13.45 -9.03
C SER A 28 16.81 12.84 -9.74
N LEU A 29 16.68 12.61 -11.04
CA LEU A 29 17.79 12.25 -11.90
C LEU A 29 18.53 13.52 -12.33
N ASN A 30 19.86 13.47 -12.30
CA ASN A 30 20.71 14.61 -12.59
C ASN A 30 21.91 14.18 -13.44
N LEU A 31 22.47 15.13 -14.19
CA LEU A 31 23.80 15.01 -14.79
C LEU A 31 24.79 15.85 -13.97
N ALA A 32 25.86 15.23 -13.54
CA ALA A 32 27.06 15.85 -13.02
C ALA A 32 28.01 16.10 -14.19
N ILE A 33 28.50 17.31 -14.35
CA ILE A 33 29.25 17.72 -15.55
C ILE A 33 30.49 18.48 -15.10
N THR A 34 31.64 18.16 -15.67
CA THR A 34 32.86 18.97 -15.57
C THR A 34 33.01 19.77 -16.85
N VAL A 35 33.01 21.08 -16.73
CA VAL A 35 33.29 22.02 -17.83
C VAL A 35 34.64 22.69 -17.62
N LYS A 36 35.33 23.02 -18.70
CA LYS A 36 36.63 23.70 -18.67
C LYS A 36 36.55 25.03 -19.43
N HIS A 37 37.03 26.08 -18.80
CA HIS A 37 37.16 27.38 -19.45
C HIS A 37 38.36 27.42 -20.39
N PRO A 38 38.19 27.83 -21.66
CA PRO A 38 39.28 27.77 -22.65
C PRO A 38 40.39 28.77 -22.36
N ASP A 39 40.11 29.92 -21.69
CA ASP A 39 41.07 31.00 -21.50
C ASP A 39 42.02 30.76 -20.33
N ASP A 40 41.57 30.18 -19.24
CA ASP A 40 42.37 29.96 -18.03
C ASP A 40 42.60 28.48 -17.69
N GLY A 41 41.93 27.57 -18.40
CA GLY A 41 42.02 26.14 -18.19
C GLY A 41 41.36 25.66 -16.90
N GLY A 42 40.65 26.54 -16.17
CA GLY A 42 39.94 26.22 -14.95
C GLY A 42 38.81 25.22 -15.20
N GLN A 43 38.70 24.20 -14.34
CA GLN A 43 37.63 23.24 -14.38
C GLN A 43 36.55 23.61 -13.35
N HIS A 44 35.31 23.55 -13.78
CA HIS A 44 34.13 23.89 -12.94
C HIS A 44 33.11 22.77 -13.01
N PHE A 45 32.49 22.50 -11.85
CA PHE A 45 31.37 21.58 -11.77
C PHE A 45 30.10 22.27 -12.21
N ALA A 46 29.27 21.58 -12.98
CA ALA A 46 27.93 22.00 -13.32
C ALA A 46 26.95 20.84 -13.12
N ARG A 47 25.70 21.18 -12.78
CA ARG A 47 24.64 20.21 -12.62
C ARG A 47 23.45 20.56 -13.49
N ILE A 48 22.87 19.55 -14.15
CA ILE A 48 21.59 19.66 -14.84
C ILE A 48 20.64 18.65 -14.23
N LYS A 49 19.50 19.13 -13.73
CA LYS A 49 18.39 18.24 -13.35
C LYS A 49 17.69 17.77 -14.62
N VAL A 50 17.51 16.46 -14.78
CA VAL A 50 16.65 15.91 -15.83
C VAL A 50 15.20 16.31 -15.52
N PRO A 51 14.47 16.96 -16.47
CA PRO A 51 13.12 17.42 -16.22
C PRO A 51 12.18 16.22 -15.93
N ASP A 52 11.31 16.38 -14.92
CA ASP A 52 10.31 15.41 -14.51
C ASP A 52 8.87 15.74 -14.99
N ASN A 53 8.73 16.86 -15.69
CA ASN A 53 7.47 17.35 -16.27
C ASN A 53 7.32 17.02 -17.76
N VAL A 54 8.28 16.34 -18.35
CA VAL A 54 8.27 15.79 -19.71
C VAL A 54 8.59 14.31 -19.69
N ASP A 55 8.22 13.60 -20.76
CA ASP A 55 8.52 12.19 -20.89
C ASP A 55 10.03 11.93 -20.90
N ARG A 56 10.50 11.02 -20.05
CA ARG A 56 11.92 10.69 -19.95
C ARG A 56 12.43 9.95 -21.18
N PHE A 57 11.61 9.08 -21.76
CA PHE A 57 11.96 8.30 -22.95
C PHE A 57 11.37 8.94 -24.19
N VAL A 58 12.22 9.64 -24.96
CA VAL A 58 11.81 10.28 -26.22
C VAL A 58 11.70 9.21 -27.29
N GLU A 59 10.51 9.02 -27.83
CA GLU A 59 10.28 8.08 -28.93
C GLU A 59 10.92 8.61 -30.22
N LEU A 60 11.80 7.81 -30.80
CA LEU A 60 12.45 8.12 -32.06
C LEU A 60 11.62 7.61 -33.22
N SER A 61 11.00 8.53 -33.96
CA SER A 61 10.26 8.23 -35.18
C SER A 61 11.22 8.02 -36.36
N ASP A 62 11.72 6.81 -36.52
CA ASP A 62 12.44 6.42 -37.75
C ASP A 62 11.45 5.84 -38.76
N ARG A 63 11.12 6.62 -39.80
CA ARG A 63 10.22 6.20 -40.88
C ARG A 63 10.78 5.07 -41.75
N SER A 64 12.06 4.75 -41.65
CA SER A 64 12.76 3.69 -42.37
C SER A 64 12.89 2.38 -41.57
N ALA A 65 12.48 2.38 -40.30
CA ALA A 65 12.64 1.26 -39.42
C ALA A 65 11.49 0.26 -39.51
N ASP A 66 11.77 -0.99 -39.11
CA ASP A 66 10.77 -2.04 -38.92
C ASP A 66 9.63 -1.54 -38.04
N PRO A 67 8.37 -1.54 -38.51
CA PRO A 67 7.22 -1.07 -37.73
C PRO A 67 6.98 -1.91 -36.45
N GLY A 68 7.65 -3.05 -36.30
CA GLY A 68 7.65 -3.87 -35.09
C GLY A 68 8.56 -3.34 -33.98
N ILE A 69 9.46 -2.40 -34.27
CA ILE A 69 10.46 -1.91 -33.30
C ILE A 69 10.12 -0.49 -32.88
N VAL A 70 10.03 -0.25 -31.56
CA VAL A 70 9.95 1.09 -30.96
C VAL A 70 11.30 1.42 -30.35
N ARG A 71 11.86 2.58 -30.69
CA ARG A 71 13.15 3.05 -30.17
C ARG A 71 12.94 4.26 -29.27
N PHE A 72 13.66 4.27 -28.17
CA PHE A 72 13.63 5.37 -27.22
C PHE A 72 15.03 5.92 -26.99
N LEU A 73 15.11 7.24 -26.87
CA LEU A 73 16.29 7.93 -26.38
C LEU A 73 16.00 8.43 -24.96
N PRO A 74 16.79 8.02 -23.94
CA PRO A 74 16.67 8.58 -22.59
C PRO A 74 16.92 10.09 -22.58
N MET A 75 16.21 10.82 -21.74
CA MET A 75 16.29 12.29 -21.67
C MET A 75 17.69 12.75 -21.24
N GLU A 76 18.34 12.03 -20.33
CA GLU A 76 19.71 12.28 -19.91
C GLU A 76 20.69 12.19 -21.09
N GLU A 77 20.52 11.23 -21.97
CA GLU A 77 21.35 11.08 -23.18
C GLU A 77 21.05 12.18 -24.20
N LEU A 78 19.78 12.54 -24.34
CA LEU A 78 19.40 13.68 -25.17
C LEU A 78 20.05 14.97 -24.66
N ILE A 79 19.99 15.25 -23.37
CA ILE A 79 20.62 16.43 -22.76
C ILE A 79 22.14 16.37 -22.94
N ALA A 80 22.76 15.22 -22.72
CA ALA A 80 24.21 15.02 -22.89
C ALA A 80 24.66 15.37 -24.32
N ALA A 81 23.91 14.97 -25.34
CA ALA A 81 24.20 15.30 -26.73
C ALA A 81 24.16 16.81 -27.04
N PHE A 82 23.43 17.60 -26.23
CA PHE A 82 23.27 19.05 -26.40
C PHE A 82 24.03 19.87 -25.35
N LEU A 83 24.91 19.27 -24.53
CA LEU A 83 25.74 19.99 -23.56
C LEU A 83 26.53 21.16 -24.17
N PRO A 84 27.12 21.05 -25.38
CA PRO A 84 27.83 22.20 -26.00
C PRO A 84 26.91 23.39 -26.30
N VAL A 85 25.60 23.16 -26.48
CA VAL A 85 24.60 24.22 -26.66
C VAL A 85 24.21 24.86 -25.32
N LEU A 86 24.20 24.07 -24.26
CA LEU A 86 23.86 24.54 -22.91
C LEU A 86 25.05 25.26 -22.23
N PHE A 87 26.27 24.96 -22.64
CA PHE A 87 27.50 25.58 -22.12
C PHE A 87 28.32 26.22 -23.27
N PRO A 88 27.80 27.29 -23.89
CA PRO A 88 28.47 27.89 -25.04
C PRO A 88 29.83 28.47 -24.65
N GLY A 89 30.86 28.10 -25.38
CA GLY A 89 32.24 28.58 -25.17
C GLY A 89 33.01 27.80 -24.11
N LEU A 90 32.44 26.79 -23.47
CA LEU A 90 33.13 25.90 -22.55
C LEU A 90 33.39 24.53 -23.18
N GLU A 91 34.49 23.90 -22.81
CA GLU A 91 34.79 22.51 -23.16
C GLU A 91 34.12 21.56 -22.17
N ILE A 92 33.35 20.58 -22.64
CA ILE A 92 32.79 19.53 -21.81
C ILE A 92 33.85 18.47 -21.59
N VAL A 93 34.34 18.30 -20.38
CA VAL A 93 35.37 17.34 -20.01
C VAL A 93 34.76 15.95 -19.79
N GLU A 94 33.71 15.89 -18.98
CA GLU A 94 33.00 14.65 -18.64
C GLU A 94 31.59 14.97 -18.20
N HIS A 95 30.70 13.95 -18.26
CA HIS A 95 29.37 14.02 -17.69
C HIS A 95 28.95 12.63 -17.23
N HIS A 96 28.23 12.55 -16.09
CA HIS A 96 27.77 11.30 -15.52
C HIS A 96 26.38 11.47 -14.90
N ALA A 97 25.54 10.43 -15.02
CA ALA A 97 24.23 10.44 -14.38
C ALA A 97 24.34 10.08 -12.90
N PHE A 98 23.57 10.78 -12.06
CA PHE A 98 23.46 10.45 -10.65
C PHE A 98 22.07 10.75 -10.11
N ARG A 99 21.73 10.06 -9.02
CA ARG A 99 20.46 10.19 -8.31
C ARG A 99 20.68 10.06 -6.82
N ILE A 100 20.00 10.88 -6.04
CA ILE A 100 20.12 10.88 -4.58
C ILE A 100 18.80 10.47 -3.94
N THR A 101 18.85 9.61 -2.93
CA THR A 101 17.70 9.35 -2.05
C THR A 101 17.95 10.07 -0.74
N ARG A 102 16.95 10.84 -0.29
CA ARG A 102 16.96 11.53 1.01
C ARG A 102 16.09 10.81 2.02
N ASN A 103 16.49 10.87 3.27
CA ASN A 103 15.68 10.35 4.36
C ASN A 103 14.31 11.06 4.37
N ALA A 104 13.26 10.25 4.32
CA ALA A 104 11.87 10.71 4.36
C ALA A 104 11.15 10.27 5.65
N ASP A 105 11.87 9.66 6.58
CA ASP A 105 11.31 9.13 7.84
C ASP A 105 11.52 10.18 8.94
N PHE A 106 10.50 11.01 9.12
CA PHE A 106 10.46 11.99 10.21
C PHE A 106 9.38 11.58 11.19
N GLU A 107 9.69 11.66 12.47
CA GLU A 107 8.70 11.60 13.53
C GLU A 107 8.06 12.98 13.65
N VAL A 108 6.75 13.04 13.46
CA VAL A 108 5.98 14.26 13.74
C VAL A 108 5.86 14.36 15.25
N GLU A 109 6.56 15.30 15.88
CA GLU A 109 6.33 15.66 17.27
C GLU A 109 4.90 16.21 17.39
N GLU A 110 4.05 15.47 18.09
CA GLU A 110 2.67 15.86 18.35
C GLU A 110 2.67 16.81 19.55
N ASP A 111 2.76 18.10 19.30
CA ASP A 111 2.48 19.10 20.32
C ASP A 111 0.97 19.18 20.53
N ARG A 112 0.51 19.13 21.77
CA ARG A 112 -0.92 19.02 22.12
C ARG A 112 -1.74 20.25 21.71
N ASP A 113 -1.08 21.36 21.43
CA ASP A 113 -1.71 22.66 21.15
C ASP A 113 -1.66 23.04 19.66
N GLU A 114 -1.09 22.20 18.77
CA GLU A 114 -0.96 22.50 17.34
C GLU A 114 -1.95 21.70 16.51
N ASP A 115 -2.49 22.32 15.45
CA ASP A 115 -3.27 21.63 14.42
C ASP A 115 -2.39 20.58 13.72
N LEU A 116 -2.75 19.30 13.90
CA LEU A 116 -2.02 18.15 13.37
C LEU A 116 -1.82 18.22 11.85
N LEU A 117 -2.77 18.79 11.10
CA LEU A 117 -2.65 18.98 9.65
C LEU A 117 -1.56 19.99 9.31
N GLN A 118 -1.49 21.10 10.05
CA GLN A 118 -0.47 22.14 9.83
C GLN A 118 0.93 21.62 10.22
N ALA A 119 1.03 20.88 11.33
CA ALA A 119 2.27 20.22 11.73
C ALA A 119 2.77 19.25 10.65
N LEU A 120 1.87 18.42 10.11
CA LEU A 120 2.21 17.48 9.06
C LEU A 120 2.61 18.16 7.74
N GLU A 121 1.92 19.23 7.33
CA GLU A 121 2.28 20.03 6.13
C GLU A 121 3.67 20.65 6.28
N ARG A 122 4.01 21.16 7.46
CA ARG A 122 5.34 21.70 7.77
C ARG A 122 6.42 20.60 7.69
N GLU A 123 6.16 19.43 8.26
CA GLU A 123 7.09 18.31 8.21
C GLU A 123 7.25 17.75 6.78
N LEU A 124 6.18 17.70 5.99
CA LEU A 124 6.25 17.34 4.57
C LEU A 124 7.12 18.32 3.76
N ALA A 125 7.05 19.62 4.09
CA ALA A 125 7.93 20.61 3.48
C ALA A 125 9.40 20.38 3.87
N ARG A 126 9.67 20.01 5.13
CA ARG A 126 11.02 19.69 5.64
C ARG A 126 11.61 18.42 5.04
N ARG A 127 10.79 17.43 4.66
CA ARG A 127 11.28 16.19 4.01
C ARG A 127 12.13 16.45 2.78
N ARG A 128 11.90 17.55 2.08
CA ARG A 128 12.70 17.95 0.91
C ARG A 128 14.18 18.14 1.26
N PHE A 129 14.47 18.48 2.52
CA PHE A 129 15.80 18.78 3.03
C PHE A 129 16.37 17.68 3.93
N GLY A 130 15.77 16.49 3.93
CA GLY A 130 16.28 15.34 4.67
C GLY A 130 17.71 15.00 4.26
N SER A 131 18.51 14.42 5.19
CA SER A 131 19.87 13.96 4.90
C SER A 131 19.87 12.94 3.76
N PRO A 132 20.87 12.97 2.89
CA PRO A 132 21.10 11.90 1.93
C PRO A 132 21.35 10.57 2.64
N VAL A 133 20.78 9.49 2.10
CA VAL A 133 20.95 8.12 2.62
C VAL A 133 21.31 7.11 1.52
N ARG A 134 21.42 7.57 0.28
CA ARG A 134 21.87 6.76 -0.85
C ARG A 134 22.21 7.66 -2.02
N LEU A 135 23.34 7.40 -2.65
CA LEU A 135 23.78 8.00 -3.92
C LEU A 135 23.89 6.89 -4.97
N GLU A 136 23.06 6.97 -6.01
CA GLU A 136 23.14 6.11 -7.19
C GLU A 136 23.94 6.85 -8.26
N VAL A 137 24.93 6.19 -8.84
CA VAL A 137 25.79 6.75 -9.89
C VAL A 137 25.89 5.77 -11.06
N SER A 138 26.11 6.30 -12.28
CA SER A 138 26.47 5.46 -13.43
C SER A 138 27.83 4.78 -13.19
N ASP A 139 27.99 3.55 -13.66
CA ASP A 139 29.19 2.72 -13.48
C ASP A 139 30.43 3.24 -14.21
N ASP A 140 30.26 4.22 -15.09
CA ASP A 140 31.33 4.92 -15.80
C ASP A 140 31.78 6.21 -15.10
N MET A 141 31.22 6.54 -13.92
CA MET A 141 31.58 7.76 -13.18
C MET A 141 33.02 7.72 -12.74
N THR A 142 33.76 8.82 -13.00
CA THR A 142 35.13 8.94 -12.57
C THR A 142 35.27 9.06 -11.06
N GLU A 143 36.38 8.56 -10.50
CA GLU A 143 36.67 8.64 -9.07
C GLU A 143 36.64 10.10 -8.55
N GLY A 144 37.21 11.02 -9.32
CA GLY A 144 37.24 12.45 -8.96
C GLY A 144 35.84 13.08 -8.91
N MET A 145 34.94 12.71 -9.83
CA MET A 145 33.56 13.18 -9.80
C MET A 145 32.78 12.56 -8.61
N LEU A 146 33.01 11.28 -8.33
CA LEU A 146 32.38 10.61 -7.19
C LEU A 146 32.83 11.23 -5.85
N GLU A 147 34.14 11.48 -5.67
CA GLU A 147 34.68 12.14 -4.48
C GLU A 147 34.09 13.55 -4.28
N LEU A 148 33.93 14.29 -5.38
CA LEU A 148 33.25 15.59 -5.34
C LEU A 148 31.80 15.46 -4.83
N LEU A 149 31.03 14.55 -5.39
CA LEU A 149 29.63 14.33 -5.00
C LEU A 149 29.50 13.87 -3.54
N LEU A 150 30.36 12.95 -3.09
CA LEU A 150 30.37 12.47 -1.70
C LEU A 150 30.60 13.63 -0.72
N ARG A 151 31.59 14.48 -0.99
CA ARG A 151 31.93 15.62 -0.15
C ARG A 151 30.82 16.67 -0.12
N GLU A 152 30.31 17.07 -1.29
CA GLU A 152 29.36 18.17 -1.40
C GLU A 152 27.92 17.77 -0.98
N LEU A 153 27.59 16.49 -1.08
CA LEU A 153 26.27 15.96 -0.68
C LEU A 153 26.28 15.39 0.74
N ASP A 154 27.44 15.29 1.39
CA ASP A 154 27.61 14.69 2.72
C ASP A 154 27.04 13.25 2.76
N VAL A 155 27.51 12.40 1.82
CA VAL A 155 27.13 11.00 1.69
C VAL A 155 28.28 10.11 2.14
N ASP A 156 27.96 9.09 2.94
CA ASP A 156 28.95 8.06 3.32
C ASP A 156 29.32 7.20 2.09
N PRO A 157 30.58 6.88 1.87
CA PRO A 157 30.99 5.97 0.79
C PRO A 157 30.26 4.61 0.79
N GLY A 158 29.83 4.14 1.98
CA GLY A 158 29.02 2.93 2.11
C GLY A 158 27.58 3.03 1.56
N ASP A 159 27.11 4.26 1.32
CA ASP A 159 25.78 4.54 0.77
C ASP A 159 25.77 4.77 -0.76
N VAL A 160 26.92 4.56 -1.41
CA VAL A 160 27.05 4.63 -2.88
C VAL A 160 26.62 3.32 -3.53
N VAL A 161 25.87 3.44 -4.60
CA VAL A 161 25.48 2.31 -5.46
C VAL A 161 25.81 2.63 -6.90
N GLU A 162 26.79 1.92 -7.45
CA GLU A 162 27.08 1.95 -8.87
C GLU A 162 26.05 1.13 -9.65
N VAL A 163 25.50 1.71 -10.70
CA VAL A 163 24.43 1.10 -11.49
C VAL A 163 24.88 0.99 -12.94
N ALA A 164 25.02 -0.24 -13.42
CA ALA A 164 25.25 -0.50 -14.83
C ALA A 164 23.95 -0.27 -15.63
N GLY A 165 23.93 0.79 -16.44
CA GLY A 165 22.79 1.16 -17.28
C GLY A 165 21.91 2.25 -16.68
N LEU A 166 20.60 2.15 -16.87
CA LEU A 166 19.67 3.23 -16.53
C LEU A 166 19.45 3.36 -15.02
N LEU A 167 19.63 4.56 -14.48
CA LEU A 167 19.13 4.96 -13.17
C LEU A 167 17.61 5.19 -13.23
N ASP A 168 16.97 5.32 -12.08
CA ASP A 168 15.52 5.63 -11.98
C ASP A 168 14.61 4.73 -12.85
N LEU A 169 14.63 3.44 -12.57
CA LEU A 169 13.83 2.45 -13.31
C LEU A 169 12.31 2.66 -13.17
N SER A 170 11.85 3.55 -12.27
CA SER A 170 10.42 3.89 -12.16
C SER A 170 9.86 4.50 -13.45
N SER A 171 10.69 5.19 -14.23
CA SER A 171 10.32 5.76 -15.52
C SER A 171 10.01 4.72 -16.61
N LEU A 172 10.36 3.44 -16.41
CA LEU A 172 10.04 2.35 -17.36
C LEU A 172 8.53 2.11 -17.53
N TRP A 173 7.69 2.64 -16.65
CA TRP A 173 6.25 2.65 -16.88
C TRP A 173 5.86 3.34 -18.20
N GLN A 174 6.63 4.33 -18.64
CA GLN A 174 6.44 4.96 -19.94
C GLN A 174 6.68 3.96 -21.09
N VAL A 175 7.73 3.15 -21.01
CA VAL A 175 8.00 2.08 -21.99
C VAL A 175 6.91 1.01 -21.93
N TYR A 176 6.45 0.64 -20.73
CA TYR A 176 5.33 -0.28 -20.58
C TYR A 176 4.03 0.25 -21.19
N SER A 177 3.83 1.57 -21.25
CA SER A 177 2.62 2.19 -21.82
C SER A 177 2.47 2.02 -23.34
N VAL A 178 3.56 1.70 -24.05
CA VAL A 178 3.55 1.46 -25.51
C VAL A 178 2.46 0.46 -25.88
N ASP A 179 1.71 0.73 -26.96
CA ASP A 179 0.67 -0.16 -27.43
C ASP A 179 1.25 -1.43 -28.08
N ARG A 180 1.47 -2.43 -27.26
CA ARG A 180 1.95 -3.78 -27.63
C ARG A 180 1.17 -4.83 -26.83
N PRO A 181 -0.11 -5.09 -27.17
CA PRO A 181 -0.96 -6.01 -26.40
C PRO A 181 -0.41 -7.44 -26.30
N ALA A 182 0.33 -7.88 -27.33
CA ALA A 182 0.94 -9.22 -27.34
C ALA A 182 2.05 -9.40 -26.28
N LEU A 183 2.64 -8.30 -25.78
CA LEU A 183 3.69 -8.30 -24.75
C LEU A 183 3.15 -8.00 -23.35
N LYS A 184 1.84 -7.82 -23.21
CA LYS A 184 1.16 -7.50 -21.96
C LYS A 184 0.19 -8.59 -21.55
N ASP A 185 -0.08 -8.68 -20.26
CA ASP A 185 -1.18 -9.49 -19.77
C ASP A 185 -2.51 -9.01 -20.38
N ARG A 186 -3.39 -9.95 -20.73
CA ARG A 186 -4.74 -9.59 -21.19
C ARG A 186 -5.45 -8.82 -20.07
N PRO A 187 -6.20 -7.75 -20.38
CA PRO A 187 -6.99 -7.04 -19.38
C PRO A 187 -7.86 -8.03 -18.60
N PHE A 188 -7.81 -7.92 -17.27
CA PHE A 188 -8.66 -8.73 -16.40
C PHE A 188 -9.98 -7.98 -16.18
N VAL A 189 -11.11 -8.66 -16.39
CA VAL A 189 -12.45 -8.12 -16.18
C VAL A 189 -13.04 -8.77 -14.92
N PRO A 190 -13.21 -8.01 -13.83
CA PRO A 190 -13.82 -8.53 -12.60
C PRO A 190 -15.29 -8.92 -12.81
N ALA A 191 -15.74 -9.96 -12.11
CA ALA A 191 -17.14 -10.37 -12.09
C ALA A 191 -17.91 -9.65 -10.98
N THR A 192 -19.24 -9.61 -11.10
CA THR A 192 -20.12 -9.23 -9.98
C THR A 192 -20.60 -10.51 -9.29
N PRO A 193 -20.44 -10.61 -7.94
CA PRO A 193 -20.92 -11.78 -7.22
C PRO A 193 -22.42 -12.03 -7.45
N PRO A 194 -22.87 -13.29 -7.55
CA PRO A 194 -24.29 -13.60 -7.84
C PRO A 194 -25.30 -12.99 -6.85
N ALA A 195 -24.88 -12.76 -5.59
CA ALA A 195 -25.71 -12.10 -4.60
C ALA A 195 -26.07 -10.65 -4.97
N PHE A 196 -25.22 -9.98 -5.76
CA PHE A 196 -25.37 -8.60 -6.22
C PHE A 196 -25.63 -8.47 -7.73
N GLY A 197 -25.70 -9.62 -8.43
CA GLY A 197 -25.88 -9.69 -9.88
C GLY A 197 -27.17 -9.03 -10.35
N GLU A 198 -27.17 -8.64 -11.62
CA GLU A 198 -28.32 -8.05 -12.30
C GLU A 198 -29.42 -9.10 -12.44
N ARG A 199 -30.57 -8.82 -11.84
CA ARG A 199 -31.86 -9.38 -12.16
C ARG A 199 -32.65 -8.28 -12.89
N GLU A 200 -33.83 -8.60 -13.46
CA GLU A 200 -34.74 -7.62 -14.08
C GLU A 200 -34.98 -6.39 -13.17
N THR A 201 -34.91 -6.58 -11.85
CA THR A 201 -34.84 -5.50 -10.84
C THR A 201 -33.61 -5.73 -9.96
N PRO A 202 -32.58 -4.86 -10.01
CA PRO A 202 -31.41 -5.00 -9.17
C PRO A 202 -31.77 -4.99 -7.69
N LYS A 203 -31.41 -6.06 -6.96
CA LYS A 203 -31.56 -6.12 -5.52
C LYS A 203 -30.68 -5.07 -4.87
N SER A 204 -31.20 -4.31 -3.90
CA SER A 204 -30.33 -3.46 -3.11
C SER A 204 -29.33 -4.32 -2.33
N ILE A 205 -28.11 -3.81 -2.12
CA ILE A 205 -27.09 -4.53 -1.32
C ILE A 205 -27.63 -4.84 0.08
N PHE A 206 -28.37 -3.93 0.70
CA PHE A 206 -28.99 -4.15 2.01
C PHE A 206 -29.98 -5.32 2.00
N SER A 207 -30.73 -5.50 0.90
CA SER A 207 -31.62 -6.64 0.77
C SER A 207 -30.85 -7.95 0.62
N ALA A 208 -29.79 -7.96 -0.16
CA ALA A 208 -28.95 -9.14 -0.31
C ALA A 208 -28.29 -9.56 1.02
N LEU A 209 -27.81 -8.58 1.80
CA LEU A 209 -27.18 -8.83 3.10
C LEU A 209 -28.16 -9.26 4.20
N ARG A 210 -29.46 -9.03 4.03
CA ARG A 210 -30.48 -9.63 4.91
C ARG A 210 -30.67 -11.13 4.65
N ASP A 211 -30.43 -11.56 3.42
CA ASP A 211 -30.55 -12.96 3.03
C ASP A 211 -29.32 -13.79 3.46
N GLY A 212 -28.17 -13.14 3.70
CA GLY A 212 -26.94 -13.76 4.18
C GLY A 212 -25.71 -12.90 3.96
N ASP A 213 -24.64 -13.25 4.62
CA ASP A 213 -23.33 -12.63 4.46
C ASP A 213 -22.75 -12.88 3.07
N VAL A 214 -21.93 -11.96 2.57
CA VAL A 214 -21.25 -12.06 1.28
C VAL A 214 -19.76 -11.83 1.46
N LEU A 215 -18.96 -12.77 1.00
CA LEU A 215 -17.53 -12.62 0.87
C LEU A 215 -17.22 -12.10 -0.55
N VAL A 216 -16.38 -11.10 -0.66
CA VAL A 216 -15.89 -10.56 -1.94
C VAL A 216 -14.38 -10.78 -2.02
N HIS A 217 -13.90 -11.23 -3.18
CA HIS A 217 -12.50 -11.55 -3.42
C HIS A 217 -11.98 -10.70 -4.60
N HIS A 218 -11.37 -9.56 -4.28
CA HIS A 218 -10.76 -8.69 -5.28
C HIS A 218 -9.43 -9.26 -5.77
N PRO A 219 -9.05 -9.02 -7.05
CA PRO A 219 -9.77 -8.30 -8.10
C PRO A 219 -10.76 -9.18 -8.88
N TYR A 220 -10.95 -10.43 -8.48
CA TYR A 220 -11.85 -11.37 -9.16
C TYR A 220 -13.29 -10.90 -9.10
N ASP A 221 -13.71 -10.46 -7.92
CA ASP A 221 -14.95 -9.71 -7.72
C ASP A 221 -14.71 -8.22 -7.91
N SER A 222 -15.63 -7.56 -8.61
CA SER A 222 -15.56 -6.13 -8.89
C SER A 222 -15.75 -5.29 -7.63
N PHE A 223 -14.75 -4.49 -7.27
CA PHE A 223 -14.85 -3.53 -6.17
C PHE A 223 -15.97 -2.50 -6.41
N SER A 224 -16.15 -2.05 -7.65
CA SER A 224 -17.15 -1.02 -7.99
C SER A 224 -18.58 -1.53 -7.83
N THR A 225 -18.85 -2.79 -8.16
CA THR A 225 -20.22 -3.36 -8.04
C THR A 225 -20.51 -3.97 -6.66
N THR A 226 -19.53 -3.97 -5.77
CA THR A 226 -19.62 -4.53 -4.41
C THR A 226 -19.38 -3.46 -3.34
N VAL A 227 -18.16 -3.29 -2.87
CA VAL A 227 -17.82 -2.41 -1.75
C VAL A 227 -18.12 -0.93 -2.05
N GLN A 228 -17.77 -0.45 -3.24
CA GLN A 228 -18.07 0.92 -3.65
C GLN A 228 -19.57 1.14 -3.72
N ARG A 229 -20.30 0.24 -4.40
CA ARG A 229 -21.76 0.30 -4.49
C ARG A 229 -22.46 0.23 -3.12
N PHE A 230 -21.91 -0.53 -2.16
CA PHE A 230 -22.42 -0.58 -0.79
C PHE A 230 -22.39 0.81 -0.14
N ILE A 231 -21.30 1.55 -0.29
CA ILE A 231 -21.13 2.89 0.29
C ILE A 231 -21.99 3.91 -0.47
N GLU A 232 -22.01 3.87 -1.80
CA GLU A 232 -22.83 4.75 -2.64
C GLU A 232 -24.34 4.55 -2.37
N GLN A 233 -24.81 3.31 -2.24
CA GLN A 233 -26.20 3.04 -1.86
C GLN A 233 -26.50 3.51 -0.43
N ALA A 234 -25.54 3.40 0.50
CA ALA A 234 -25.70 3.94 1.84
C ALA A 234 -25.82 5.47 1.84
N ALA A 235 -25.04 6.14 1.00
CA ALA A 235 -25.12 7.59 0.84
C ALA A 235 -26.46 8.05 0.26
N ALA A 236 -27.00 7.33 -0.71
CA ALA A 236 -28.25 7.70 -1.40
C ALA A 236 -29.54 7.27 -0.65
N ASP A 237 -29.49 6.25 0.22
CA ASP A 237 -30.70 5.70 0.87
C ASP A 237 -31.21 6.62 2.00
N PRO A 238 -32.45 7.16 1.91
CA PRO A 238 -33.02 8.06 2.93
C PRO A 238 -33.21 7.39 4.29
N ASN A 239 -33.21 6.07 4.37
CA ASN A 239 -33.34 5.33 5.63
C ASN A 239 -31.98 5.14 6.34
N VAL A 240 -30.87 5.44 5.70
CA VAL A 240 -29.56 5.42 6.34
C VAL A 240 -29.41 6.65 7.23
N LEU A 241 -29.10 6.41 8.49
CA LEU A 241 -28.97 7.42 9.54
C LEU A 241 -27.51 7.85 9.74
N ALA A 242 -26.59 6.88 9.64
CA ALA A 242 -25.18 7.13 9.88
C ALA A 242 -24.28 6.21 9.03
N ILE A 243 -23.11 6.73 8.64
CA ILE A 243 -22.04 5.99 8.02
C ILE A 243 -20.75 6.28 8.81
N LYS A 244 -20.05 5.23 9.25
CA LYS A 244 -18.75 5.36 9.91
C LYS A 244 -17.73 4.54 9.12
N GLN A 245 -16.60 5.16 8.73
CA GLN A 245 -15.63 4.51 7.84
C GLN A 245 -14.19 4.89 8.17
N THR A 246 -13.29 3.93 8.02
CA THR A 246 -11.85 4.15 8.07
C THR A 246 -11.30 4.40 6.67
N LEU A 247 -10.42 5.38 6.52
CA LEU A 247 -9.76 5.75 5.25
C LEU A 247 -8.25 5.77 5.48
N TYR A 248 -7.50 4.97 4.70
CA TYR A 248 -6.04 4.87 4.85
C TYR A 248 -5.30 5.42 3.62
N ARG A 249 -5.63 4.94 2.43
CA ARG A 249 -5.06 5.39 1.15
C ARG A 249 -6.19 5.63 0.18
N THR A 250 -6.52 6.90 -0.01
CA THR A 250 -7.54 7.30 -0.98
C THR A 250 -6.87 7.68 -2.30
N SER A 251 -7.51 7.35 -3.43
CA SER A 251 -7.04 7.85 -4.72
C SER A 251 -7.31 9.34 -4.87
N GLY A 252 -6.59 10.03 -5.75
CA GLY A 252 -6.78 11.45 -6.03
C GLY A 252 -8.21 11.84 -6.47
N ASP A 253 -8.95 10.91 -7.07
CA ASP A 253 -10.39 10.99 -7.33
C ASP A 253 -11.02 9.73 -6.74
N SER A 254 -11.61 9.88 -5.55
CA SER A 254 -12.13 8.77 -4.75
C SER A 254 -13.66 8.78 -4.73
N PRO A 255 -14.33 7.84 -5.43
CA PRO A 255 -15.79 7.72 -5.37
C PRO A 255 -16.30 7.45 -3.95
N ILE A 256 -15.48 6.81 -3.12
CA ILE A 256 -15.81 6.56 -1.71
C ILE A 256 -15.89 7.87 -0.92
N VAL A 257 -14.90 8.75 -1.07
CA VAL A 257 -14.89 10.05 -0.39
C VAL A 257 -16.05 10.92 -0.88
N ASN A 258 -16.30 10.94 -2.18
CA ASN A 258 -17.43 11.67 -2.76
C ASN A 258 -18.76 11.17 -2.19
N ALA A 259 -18.96 9.86 -2.10
CA ALA A 259 -20.17 9.28 -1.49
C ALA A 259 -20.33 9.67 -0.01
N LEU A 260 -19.26 9.77 0.76
CA LEU A 260 -19.30 10.23 2.16
C LEU A 260 -19.67 11.71 2.25
N ILE A 261 -19.19 12.55 1.33
CA ILE A 261 -19.56 13.96 1.21
C ILE A 261 -21.05 14.08 0.89
N ASP A 262 -21.53 13.38 -0.16
CA ASP A 262 -22.94 13.37 -0.55
C ASP A 262 -23.86 12.93 0.59
N ALA A 263 -23.43 11.94 1.39
CA ALA A 263 -24.15 11.49 2.56
C ALA A 263 -24.27 12.57 3.65
N ALA A 264 -23.20 13.30 3.91
CA ALA A 264 -23.18 14.38 4.90
C ALA A 264 -24.05 15.57 4.44
N GLU A 265 -23.95 15.98 3.18
CA GLU A 265 -24.77 17.01 2.56
C GLU A 265 -26.27 16.63 2.55
N ALA A 266 -26.59 15.33 2.45
CA ALA A 266 -27.94 14.80 2.60
C ALA A 266 -28.42 14.73 4.09
N GLY A 267 -27.64 15.25 5.04
CA GLY A 267 -28.00 15.33 6.46
C GLY A 267 -27.77 14.06 7.28
N LYS A 268 -27.04 13.07 6.76
CA LYS A 268 -26.68 11.87 7.51
C LYS A 268 -25.51 12.15 8.46
N GLN A 269 -25.44 11.38 9.56
CA GLN A 269 -24.26 11.41 10.42
C GLN A 269 -23.13 10.63 9.77
N VAL A 270 -22.08 11.32 9.33
CA VAL A 270 -20.91 10.70 8.73
C VAL A 270 -19.70 10.91 9.62
N VAL A 271 -18.99 9.80 9.92
CA VAL A 271 -17.73 9.79 10.67
C VAL A 271 -16.67 9.14 9.80
N ALA A 272 -15.60 9.86 9.50
CA ALA A 272 -14.45 9.36 8.74
C ALA A 272 -13.19 9.37 9.61
N LEU A 273 -12.61 8.19 9.85
CA LEU A 273 -11.25 8.11 10.40
C LEU A 273 -10.27 8.15 9.23
N VAL A 274 -9.54 9.25 9.12
CA VAL A 274 -8.56 9.46 8.06
C VAL A 274 -7.15 9.30 8.61
N GLU A 275 -6.42 8.31 8.11
CA GLU A 275 -5.00 8.12 8.45
C GLU A 275 -4.15 9.04 7.58
N ILE A 276 -3.80 10.22 8.11
CA ILE A 276 -3.02 11.23 7.39
C ILE A 276 -1.53 10.89 7.27
N LYS A 277 -1.00 10.02 8.13
CA LYS A 277 0.40 9.56 8.11
C LYS A 277 0.63 8.37 7.17
N ALA A 278 -0.21 8.19 6.14
CA ALA A 278 -0.01 7.15 5.12
C ALA A 278 1.15 7.56 4.21
N ARG A 279 2.32 6.91 4.33
CA ARG A 279 3.54 7.25 3.56
C ARG A 279 3.26 7.37 2.06
N PHE A 280 3.72 8.48 1.45
CA PHE A 280 3.58 8.88 0.06
C PHE A 280 2.18 9.36 -0.38
N ASP A 281 1.16 9.21 0.46
CA ASP A 281 -0.21 9.65 0.17
C ASP A 281 -0.67 10.80 1.11
N GLU A 282 0.25 11.34 1.93
CA GLU A 282 -0.09 12.31 2.98
C GLU A 282 -0.77 13.56 2.42
N GLN A 283 -0.27 14.13 1.32
CA GLN A 283 -0.86 15.33 0.71
C GLN A 283 -2.28 15.07 0.18
N ALA A 284 -2.49 13.91 -0.44
CA ALA A 284 -3.82 13.52 -0.92
C ALA A 284 -4.78 13.33 0.26
N ASN A 285 -4.33 12.67 1.32
CA ASN A 285 -5.14 12.43 2.51
C ASN A 285 -5.49 13.73 3.26
N ILE A 286 -4.55 14.69 3.34
CA ILE A 286 -4.82 16.04 3.91
C ILE A 286 -5.90 16.77 3.09
N LYS A 287 -5.77 16.77 1.75
CA LYS A 287 -6.75 17.40 0.86
C LYS A 287 -8.15 16.81 1.07
N TRP A 288 -8.25 15.49 1.15
CA TRP A 288 -9.53 14.82 1.36
C TRP A 288 -10.10 15.04 2.76
N ALA A 289 -9.25 15.04 3.78
CA ALA A 289 -9.68 15.35 5.14
C ALA A 289 -10.34 16.73 5.20
N ARG A 290 -9.73 17.75 4.61
CA ARG A 290 -10.30 19.10 4.54
C ARG A 290 -11.62 19.14 3.75
N ALA A 291 -11.70 18.44 2.63
CA ALA A 291 -12.94 18.37 1.83
C ALA A 291 -14.09 17.72 2.61
N LEU A 292 -13.80 16.64 3.35
CA LEU A 292 -14.77 15.98 4.22
C LEU A 292 -15.25 16.91 5.35
N GLU A 293 -14.34 17.62 6.02
CA GLU A 293 -14.70 18.60 7.08
C GLU A 293 -15.57 19.73 6.55
N GLN A 294 -15.24 20.28 5.39
CA GLN A 294 -16.01 21.34 4.73
C GLN A 294 -17.44 20.89 4.39
N ALA A 295 -17.63 19.61 4.08
CA ALA A 295 -18.95 19.01 3.84
C ALA A 295 -19.72 18.64 5.12
N GLY A 296 -19.14 18.88 6.30
CA GLY A 296 -19.79 18.59 7.59
C GLY A 296 -19.59 17.14 8.09
N VAL A 297 -18.66 16.39 7.50
CA VAL A 297 -18.25 15.07 8.01
C VAL A 297 -17.46 15.25 9.30
N HIS A 298 -17.74 14.43 10.30
CA HIS A 298 -16.89 14.36 11.49
C HIS A 298 -15.61 13.57 11.18
N VAL A 299 -14.50 14.30 10.97
CA VAL A 299 -13.20 13.71 10.65
C VAL A 299 -12.40 13.48 11.92
N VAL A 300 -11.81 12.30 12.04
CA VAL A 300 -10.92 11.90 13.14
C VAL A 300 -9.57 11.50 12.54
N TYR A 301 -8.50 12.09 13.04
CA TYR A 301 -7.13 11.91 12.53
C TYR A 301 -6.35 10.79 13.25
N GLY A 302 -7.04 9.69 13.55
CA GLY A 302 -6.45 8.55 14.23
C GLY A 302 -6.31 8.73 15.75
N LEU A 303 -5.58 7.82 16.37
CA LEU A 303 -5.26 7.83 17.79
C LEU A 303 -3.80 8.22 17.99
N ILE A 304 -3.51 9.01 19.04
CA ILE A 304 -2.14 9.40 19.40
C ILE A 304 -1.29 8.14 19.61
N GLY A 305 -0.15 8.06 18.93
CA GLY A 305 0.78 6.94 19.02
C GLY A 305 0.37 5.65 18.31
N LEU A 306 -0.84 5.58 17.73
CA LEU A 306 -1.33 4.44 16.96
C LEU A 306 -1.69 4.85 15.53
N LYS A 307 -1.34 4.01 14.56
CA LYS A 307 -1.71 4.20 13.16
C LYS A 307 -2.97 3.41 12.85
N THR A 308 -4.02 4.06 12.33
CA THR A 308 -5.25 3.37 11.93
C THR A 308 -5.03 2.64 10.61
N HIS A 309 -5.04 1.30 10.64
CA HIS A 309 -4.81 0.48 9.45
C HIS A 309 -5.94 -0.49 9.15
N CYS A 310 -6.93 -0.65 10.02
CA CYS A 310 -8.12 -1.47 9.75
C CYS A 310 -8.95 -0.89 8.60
N LYS A 311 -9.65 -1.75 7.87
CA LYS A 311 -10.53 -1.41 6.76
C LYS A 311 -11.94 -1.83 7.14
N THR A 312 -12.68 -0.88 7.72
CA THR A 312 -14.02 -1.11 8.26
C THR A 312 -14.98 -0.02 7.84
N CYS A 313 -16.20 -0.42 7.51
CA CYS A 313 -17.32 0.48 7.27
C CYS A 313 -18.55 -0.02 8.04
N LEU A 314 -19.21 0.88 8.72
CA LEU A 314 -20.45 0.63 9.47
C LEU A 314 -21.55 1.57 8.97
N VAL A 315 -22.64 1.00 8.46
CA VAL A 315 -23.83 1.71 8.02
C VAL A 315 -24.97 1.41 9.00
N VAL A 316 -25.58 2.45 9.55
CA VAL A 316 -26.73 2.35 10.45
C VAL A 316 -27.98 2.75 9.69
N ARG A 317 -28.91 1.81 9.51
CA ARG A 317 -30.13 1.97 8.69
C ARG A 317 -31.39 1.72 9.51
N ARG A 318 -32.39 2.56 9.30
CA ARG A 318 -33.76 2.35 9.85
C ARG A 318 -34.51 1.35 8.97
N GLU A 319 -35.12 0.36 9.59
CA GLU A 319 -35.94 -0.65 8.93
C GLU A 319 -37.29 -0.78 9.69
N GLY A 320 -38.28 -0.01 9.26
CA GLY A 320 -39.50 0.14 10.00
C GLY A 320 -39.28 0.79 11.37
N SER A 321 -39.63 0.09 12.44
CA SER A 321 -39.40 0.53 13.83
C SER A 321 -38.02 0.13 14.40
N MET A 322 -37.21 -0.65 13.64
CA MET A 322 -35.93 -1.16 14.12
C MET A 322 -34.74 -0.43 13.43
N ILE A 323 -33.58 -0.56 14.04
CA ILE A 323 -32.31 -0.14 13.47
C ILE A 323 -31.48 -1.39 13.16
N ARG A 324 -31.00 -1.48 11.92
CA ARG A 324 -30.11 -2.53 11.50
C ARG A 324 -28.74 -1.94 11.12
N ARG A 325 -27.69 -2.68 11.43
CA ARG A 325 -26.34 -2.34 11.07
C ARG A 325 -25.88 -3.21 9.91
N TYR A 326 -25.25 -2.60 8.93
CA TYR A 326 -24.61 -3.25 7.80
C TYR A 326 -23.14 -2.92 7.83
N CYS A 327 -22.31 -3.91 7.65
CA CYS A 327 -20.88 -3.80 7.91
C CYS A 327 -20.06 -4.31 6.73
N HIS A 328 -18.92 -3.69 6.55
CA HIS A 328 -17.84 -4.24 5.74
C HIS A 328 -16.56 -4.31 6.58
N VAL A 329 -15.89 -5.45 6.57
CA VAL A 329 -14.55 -5.65 7.13
C VAL A 329 -13.66 -6.26 6.06
N GLY A 330 -12.58 -5.59 5.70
CA GLY A 330 -11.72 -6.02 4.60
C GLY A 330 -10.24 -6.10 4.93
N THR A 331 -9.50 -6.80 4.06
CA THR A 331 -8.05 -6.84 4.09
C THR A 331 -7.45 -5.66 3.31
N GLY A 332 -8.13 -5.19 2.26
CA GLY A 332 -7.72 -4.16 1.32
C GLY A 332 -8.26 -2.77 1.59
N ASN A 333 -7.53 -1.76 1.14
CA ASN A 333 -7.92 -0.36 1.27
C ASN A 333 -9.16 -0.02 0.43
N TYR A 334 -9.90 1.01 0.84
CA TYR A 334 -11.02 1.59 0.07
C TYR A 334 -10.49 2.43 -1.11
N ASN A 335 -9.80 1.76 -2.05
CA ASN A 335 -9.19 2.40 -3.20
C ASN A 335 -9.45 1.56 -4.46
N PRO A 336 -10.29 2.05 -5.41
CA PRO A 336 -10.64 1.32 -6.63
C PRO A 336 -9.45 0.97 -7.53
N LYS A 337 -8.37 1.76 -7.49
CA LYS A 337 -7.16 1.49 -8.29
C LYS A 337 -6.39 0.29 -7.73
N THR A 338 -6.14 0.28 -6.42
CA THR A 338 -5.43 -0.84 -5.77
C THR A 338 -6.27 -2.11 -5.76
N ALA A 339 -7.59 -2.02 -5.65
CA ALA A 339 -8.51 -3.17 -5.71
C ALA A 339 -8.50 -3.92 -7.06
N ARG A 340 -7.92 -3.34 -8.11
CA ARG A 340 -7.71 -4.01 -9.41
C ARG A 340 -6.36 -4.69 -9.54
N LEU A 341 -5.44 -4.40 -8.62
CA LEU A 341 -4.04 -4.84 -8.67
C LEU A 341 -3.67 -5.76 -7.51
N TYR A 342 -4.43 -5.68 -6.40
CA TYR A 342 -4.18 -6.43 -5.17
C TYR A 342 -5.22 -7.53 -5.02
N GLU A 343 -4.77 -8.68 -4.55
CA GLU A 343 -5.64 -9.75 -4.11
C GLU A 343 -6.06 -9.47 -2.67
N ASP A 344 -7.34 -9.14 -2.46
CA ASP A 344 -7.91 -8.75 -1.18
C ASP A 344 -9.27 -9.40 -0.94
N ILE A 345 -9.62 -9.59 0.32
CA ILE A 345 -10.90 -10.18 0.74
C ILE A 345 -11.67 -9.18 1.58
N GLY A 346 -12.99 -9.16 1.42
CA GLY A 346 -13.90 -8.37 2.21
C GLY A 346 -15.16 -9.14 2.61
N LEU A 347 -15.56 -9.01 3.87
CA LEU A 347 -16.81 -9.53 4.39
C LEU A 347 -17.83 -8.40 4.43
N LEU A 348 -18.95 -8.57 3.71
CA LEU A 348 -20.13 -7.75 3.81
C LEU A 348 -21.20 -8.50 4.63
N THR A 349 -21.69 -7.92 5.70
CA THR A 349 -22.56 -8.62 6.67
C THR A 349 -23.59 -7.70 7.30
N ALA A 350 -24.72 -8.27 7.69
CA ALA A 350 -25.71 -7.66 8.56
C ALA A 350 -25.80 -8.36 9.94
N ALA A 351 -24.81 -9.18 10.28
CA ALA A 351 -24.74 -9.91 11.55
C ALA A 351 -24.74 -8.94 12.75
N PRO A 352 -25.69 -9.09 13.69
CA PRO A 352 -25.86 -8.15 14.81
C PRO A 352 -24.60 -8.03 15.68
N ASP A 353 -23.88 -9.12 15.90
CA ASP A 353 -22.70 -9.18 16.75
C ASP A 353 -21.52 -8.41 16.13
N ILE A 354 -21.27 -8.56 14.83
CA ILE A 354 -20.25 -7.78 14.11
C ILE A 354 -20.65 -6.29 14.10
N GLY A 355 -21.95 -6.00 13.87
CA GLY A 355 -22.45 -4.64 13.93
C GLY A 355 -22.30 -3.99 15.31
N ALA A 356 -22.48 -4.74 16.39
CA ALA A 356 -22.25 -4.27 17.75
C ALA A 356 -20.74 -4.05 18.00
N ASP A 357 -19.89 -4.98 17.60
CA ASP A 357 -18.45 -4.88 17.76
C ASP A 357 -17.87 -3.69 16.99
N LEU A 358 -18.31 -3.45 15.73
CA LEU A 358 -17.86 -2.27 14.97
C LEU A 358 -18.39 -0.96 15.59
N THR A 359 -19.58 -0.96 16.18
CA THR A 359 -20.08 0.20 16.93
C THR A 359 -19.14 0.52 18.09
N ASP A 360 -18.79 -0.50 18.87
CA ASP A 360 -17.86 -0.38 19.99
C ASP A 360 -16.46 0.07 19.52
N LEU A 361 -15.97 -0.47 18.40
CA LEU A 361 -14.70 -0.08 17.79
C LEU A 361 -14.69 1.40 17.41
N PHE A 362 -15.68 1.86 16.63
CA PHE A 362 -15.76 3.26 16.23
C PHE A 362 -15.92 4.20 17.44
N ASN A 363 -16.64 3.81 18.46
CA ASN A 363 -16.73 4.58 19.70
C ASN A 363 -15.39 4.65 20.46
N SER A 364 -14.59 3.58 20.43
CA SER A 364 -13.22 3.60 20.95
C SER A 364 -12.28 4.49 20.14
N LEU A 365 -12.45 4.53 18.81
CA LEU A 365 -11.59 5.30 17.90
C LEU A 365 -11.94 6.79 17.87
N THR A 366 -13.18 7.16 18.17
CA THR A 366 -13.68 8.56 18.14
C THR A 366 -13.88 9.16 19.52
N GLY A 367 -13.91 8.35 20.54
CA GLY A 367 -14.06 8.77 21.94
C GLY A 367 -13.02 8.06 22.78
N TYR A 368 -12.66 8.58 23.94
CA TYR A 368 -11.63 8.03 24.83
C TYR A 368 -12.06 6.72 25.54
N SER A 369 -12.97 5.95 24.93
CA SER A 369 -13.41 4.67 25.48
C SER A 369 -12.37 3.58 25.18
N ARG A 370 -11.88 2.87 26.22
CA ARG A 370 -11.04 1.69 26.06
C ARG A 370 -11.89 0.44 26.13
N LYS A 371 -11.77 -0.41 25.11
CA LYS A 371 -12.42 -1.71 25.09
C LYS A 371 -11.39 -2.77 24.71
N ASP A 372 -11.22 -3.78 25.57
CA ASP A 372 -10.17 -4.79 25.45
C ASP A 372 -10.68 -6.12 24.86
N SER A 373 -12.00 -6.27 24.69
CA SER A 373 -12.60 -7.50 24.18
C SER A 373 -13.83 -7.21 23.31
N TYR A 374 -13.94 -8.01 22.25
CA TYR A 374 -15.00 -7.99 21.28
C TYR A 374 -15.59 -9.40 21.14
N ARG A 375 -16.78 -9.53 20.54
CA ARG A 375 -17.50 -10.81 20.41
C ARG A 375 -16.94 -11.64 19.25
N ASN A 376 -16.83 -11.01 18.07
CA ASN A 376 -16.44 -11.63 16.80
C ASN A 376 -15.32 -10.88 16.10
N LEU A 377 -14.73 -9.89 16.76
CA LEU A 377 -13.54 -9.19 16.28
C LEU A 377 -12.35 -9.44 17.20
N LEU A 378 -11.16 -9.47 16.60
CA LEU A 378 -9.90 -9.28 17.30
C LEU A 378 -9.36 -7.92 16.87
N VAL A 379 -9.01 -7.07 17.83
CA VAL A 379 -8.56 -5.70 17.58
C VAL A 379 -7.17 -5.48 18.18
N ALA A 380 -6.21 -5.05 17.34
CA ALA A 380 -4.90 -4.59 17.81
C ALA A 380 -4.99 -3.14 18.32
N PRO A 381 -4.11 -2.73 19.26
CA PRO A 381 -2.90 -3.45 19.69
C PRO A 381 -3.13 -4.54 20.76
N TYR A 382 -4.28 -4.67 21.38
CA TYR A 382 -4.42 -5.52 22.56
C TYR A 382 -4.95 -6.93 22.29
N GLY A 383 -5.77 -7.11 21.26
CA GLY A 383 -6.58 -8.31 21.07
C GLY A 383 -6.07 -9.28 20.01
N VAL A 384 -5.42 -8.82 18.93
CA VAL A 384 -5.09 -9.70 17.78
C VAL A 384 -4.05 -10.75 18.17
N ARG A 385 -2.88 -10.36 18.67
CA ARG A 385 -1.83 -11.31 19.08
C ARG A 385 -2.36 -12.32 20.09
N ARG A 386 -2.95 -11.83 21.19
CA ARG A 386 -3.50 -12.66 22.25
C ARG A 386 -4.56 -13.62 21.70
N GLY A 387 -5.50 -13.12 20.91
CA GLY A 387 -6.59 -13.94 20.39
C GLY A 387 -6.13 -15.00 19.39
N ILE A 388 -5.07 -14.75 18.61
CA ILE A 388 -4.48 -15.74 17.71
C ILE A 388 -3.77 -16.82 18.53
N ILE A 389 -2.96 -16.46 19.53
CA ILE A 389 -2.25 -17.40 20.38
C ILE A 389 -3.24 -18.28 21.17
N GLU A 390 -4.32 -17.69 21.74
CA GLU A 390 -5.38 -18.44 22.42
C GLU A 390 -6.02 -19.48 21.48
N ARG A 391 -6.19 -19.19 20.22
CA ARG A 391 -6.77 -20.13 19.22
C ARG A 391 -5.78 -21.21 18.84
N ILE A 392 -4.50 -20.88 18.70
CA ILE A 392 -3.45 -21.89 18.51
C ILE A 392 -3.43 -22.87 19.68
N GLU A 393 -3.49 -22.39 20.92
CA GLU A 393 -3.52 -23.28 22.10
C GLU A 393 -4.79 -24.13 22.17
N ARG A 394 -5.94 -23.59 21.76
CA ARG A 394 -7.19 -24.39 21.65
C ARG A 394 -7.11 -25.44 20.56
N GLU A 395 -6.50 -25.13 19.44
CA GLU A 395 -6.25 -26.09 18.35
C GLU A 395 -5.33 -27.22 18.80
N ILE A 396 -4.26 -26.88 19.55
CA ILE A 396 -3.36 -27.85 20.19
C ILE A 396 -4.12 -28.76 21.15
N ALA A 397 -4.97 -28.19 22.02
CA ALA A 397 -5.75 -28.95 22.98
C ALA A 397 -6.71 -29.93 22.28
N ALA A 398 -7.46 -29.44 21.29
CA ALA A 398 -8.37 -30.26 20.49
C ALA A 398 -7.63 -31.39 19.75
N THR A 399 -6.42 -31.13 19.25
CA THR A 399 -5.58 -32.15 18.59
C THR A 399 -5.15 -33.23 19.57
N ARG A 400 -4.75 -32.86 20.77
CA ARG A 400 -4.41 -33.83 21.84
C ARG A 400 -5.60 -34.69 22.25
N ASP A 401 -6.81 -34.13 22.15
CA ASP A 401 -8.06 -34.85 22.40
C ASP A 401 -8.53 -35.71 21.22
N GLY A 402 -7.74 -35.79 20.15
CA GLY A 402 -7.96 -36.66 18.98
C GLY A 402 -8.60 -36.02 17.76
N ALA A 403 -8.79 -34.69 17.75
CA ALA A 403 -9.23 -33.99 16.55
C ALA A 403 -8.09 -33.86 15.52
N GLU A 404 -8.44 -33.74 14.23
CA GLU A 404 -7.47 -33.44 13.17
C GLU A 404 -7.04 -31.96 13.25
N GLY A 405 -5.91 -31.69 13.88
CA GLY A 405 -5.37 -30.34 14.01
C GLY A 405 -4.71 -29.82 12.74
N ARG A 406 -5.17 -28.65 12.29
CA ARG A 406 -4.58 -27.95 11.14
C ARG A 406 -4.74 -26.46 11.27
N ILE A 407 -3.64 -25.74 11.16
CA ILE A 407 -3.63 -24.28 11.10
C ILE A 407 -3.22 -23.87 9.68
N ARG A 408 -4.02 -23.01 9.04
CA ARG A 408 -3.69 -22.33 7.79
C ARG A 408 -3.56 -20.83 8.04
N LEU A 409 -2.46 -20.24 7.64
CA LEU A 409 -2.20 -18.81 7.82
C LEU A 409 -1.71 -18.19 6.51
N LYS A 410 -2.47 -17.27 5.94
CA LYS A 410 -2.06 -16.40 4.82
C LYS A 410 -1.86 -14.99 5.33
N ALA A 411 -0.69 -14.39 5.06
CA ALA A 411 -0.34 -13.04 5.49
C ALA A 411 0.73 -12.43 4.57
N ASN A 412 0.97 -11.12 4.70
CA ASN A 412 2.08 -10.49 3.97
C ASN A 412 3.41 -10.67 4.68
N ALA A 413 3.41 -10.81 6.00
CA ALA A 413 4.62 -10.98 6.81
C ALA A 413 4.34 -11.77 8.09
N LEU A 414 5.32 -12.55 8.53
CA LEU A 414 5.31 -13.33 9.76
C LEU A 414 6.67 -13.19 10.46
N VAL A 415 6.76 -12.26 11.42
CA VAL A 415 8.00 -11.97 12.17
C VAL A 415 7.76 -11.77 13.68
N ASP A 416 6.50 -11.90 14.15
CA ASP A 416 6.18 -11.79 15.57
C ASP A 416 6.62 -13.07 16.31
N GLU A 417 7.57 -12.94 17.23
CA GLU A 417 8.18 -14.07 17.93
C GLU A 417 7.16 -14.87 18.71
N GLN A 418 6.19 -14.20 19.37
CA GLN A 418 5.20 -14.90 20.20
C GLN A 418 4.26 -15.76 19.36
N VAL A 419 3.87 -15.26 18.17
CA VAL A 419 3.06 -16.04 17.24
C VAL A 419 3.87 -17.19 16.64
N ILE A 420 5.13 -16.95 16.26
CA ILE A 420 6.04 -17.99 15.74
C ILE A 420 6.25 -19.09 16.78
N ASP A 421 6.53 -18.74 18.04
CA ASP A 421 6.69 -19.71 19.12
C ASP A 421 5.42 -20.54 19.36
N ALA A 422 4.24 -19.91 19.26
CA ALA A 422 2.98 -20.64 19.36
C ALA A 422 2.78 -21.63 18.20
N LEU A 423 3.18 -21.25 16.98
CA LEU A 423 3.14 -22.17 15.81
C LEU A 423 4.14 -23.33 15.94
N TYR A 424 5.33 -23.08 16.53
CA TYR A 424 6.27 -24.18 16.86
C TYR A 424 5.67 -25.15 17.88
N ARG A 425 5.03 -24.64 18.94
CA ARG A 425 4.33 -25.50 19.90
C ARG A 425 3.20 -26.31 19.24
N ALA A 426 2.47 -25.70 18.29
CA ALA A 426 1.45 -26.41 17.52
C ALA A 426 2.05 -27.56 16.71
N SER A 427 3.16 -27.32 16.00
CA SER A 427 3.90 -28.35 15.26
C SER A 427 4.34 -29.50 16.16
N GLN A 428 4.96 -29.18 17.31
CA GLN A 428 5.39 -30.18 18.31
C GLN A 428 4.23 -31.00 18.90
N ALA A 429 3.03 -30.43 18.92
CA ALA A 429 1.81 -31.13 19.35
C ALA A 429 1.15 -31.96 18.25
N GLY A 430 1.74 -32.02 17.04
CA GLY A 430 1.21 -32.78 15.91
C GLY A 430 0.20 -32.01 15.04
N VAL A 431 0.01 -30.72 15.27
CA VAL A 431 -0.83 -29.86 14.40
C VAL A 431 -0.08 -29.59 13.10
N ARG A 432 -0.73 -29.82 11.96
CA ARG A 432 -0.21 -29.41 10.64
C ARG A 432 -0.36 -27.92 10.46
N VAL A 433 0.73 -27.23 10.15
CA VAL A 433 0.75 -25.76 9.95
C VAL A 433 1.13 -25.45 8.52
N GLU A 434 0.26 -24.77 7.79
CA GLU A 434 0.46 -24.34 6.41
C GLU A 434 0.43 -22.80 6.36
N VAL A 435 1.56 -22.21 5.97
CA VAL A 435 1.75 -20.76 5.94
C VAL A 435 1.99 -20.30 4.52
N VAL A 436 1.25 -19.27 4.09
CA VAL A 436 1.49 -18.55 2.84
C VAL A 436 1.88 -17.11 3.19
N VAL A 437 3.14 -16.75 2.95
CA VAL A 437 3.67 -15.41 3.25
C VAL A 437 4.26 -14.80 1.99
N ARG A 438 3.75 -13.63 1.60
CA ARG A 438 4.25 -12.92 0.42
C ARG A 438 5.65 -12.33 0.62
N GLY A 439 5.94 -11.79 1.79
CA GLY A 439 7.15 -11.03 2.08
C GLY A 439 8.01 -11.67 3.17
N ILE A 440 8.34 -10.89 4.19
CA ILE A 440 9.28 -11.29 5.26
C ILE A 440 8.67 -12.42 6.11
N CYS A 441 9.43 -13.51 6.28
CA CYS A 441 9.11 -14.60 7.18
C CYS A 441 10.32 -14.94 8.05
N ALA A 442 10.18 -14.85 9.37
CA ALA A 442 11.22 -15.24 10.33
C ALA A 442 11.01 -16.67 10.87
N LEU A 443 9.87 -17.31 10.58
CA LEU A 443 9.62 -18.70 10.93
C LEU A 443 10.47 -19.61 10.06
N ARG A 444 11.16 -20.58 10.68
CA ARG A 444 11.97 -21.59 9.99
C ARG A 444 11.23 -22.93 9.99
N PRO A 445 10.78 -23.42 8.81
CA PRO A 445 10.10 -24.71 8.68
C PRO A 445 11.09 -25.89 8.68
N GLY A 446 10.60 -27.09 8.89
CA GLY A 446 11.34 -28.35 8.69
C GLY A 446 12.46 -28.62 9.69
N VAL A 447 12.53 -27.87 10.81
CA VAL A 447 13.54 -28.11 11.85
C VAL A 447 13.11 -29.35 12.69
N PRO A 448 13.94 -30.41 12.79
CA PRO A 448 13.64 -31.59 13.60
C PRO A 448 13.22 -31.25 15.03
N GLU A 449 12.20 -31.90 15.54
CA GLU A 449 11.61 -31.73 16.87
C GLU A 449 10.93 -30.38 17.12
N PHE A 450 10.98 -29.42 16.19
CA PHE A 450 10.39 -28.09 16.33
C PHE A 450 9.29 -27.80 15.29
N SER A 451 9.65 -27.81 14.01
CA SER A 451 8.77 -27.35 12.94
C SER A 451 8.59 -28.35 11.80
N GLU A 452 8.70 -29.64 12.09
CA GLU A 452 8.54 -30.73 11.11
C GLU A 452 7.17 -30.74 10.45
N ASN A 453 6.13 -30.28 11.14
CA ASN A 453 4.77 -30.21 10.66
C ASN A 453 4.41 -28.83 10.06
N ILE A 454 5.41 -27.95 9.84
CA ILE A 454 5.22 -26.61 9.28
C ILE A 454 5.73 -26.57 7.84
N VAL A 455 4.89 -26.07 6.94
CA VAL A 455 5.26 -25.75 5.56
C VAL A 455 5.02 -24.26 5.33
N VAL A 456 6.01 -23.57 4.78
CA VAL A 456 5.93 -22.14 4.44
C VAL A 456 6.06 -21.98 2.93
N ARG A 457 5.12 -21.28 2.33
CA ARG A 457 5.12 -20.97 0.90
C ARG A 457 5.00 -19.49 0.65
N SER A 458 5.53 -19.05 -0.49
CA SER A 458 5.39 -17.68 -1.00
C SER A 458 4.86 -17.72 -2.42
N ILE A 459 3.98 -16.81 -2.78
CA ILE A 459 3.38 -16.69 -4.10
C ILE A 459 3.79 -15.39 -4.74
N LEU A 460 4.14 -15.44 -6.03
CA LEU A 460 4.29 -14.28 -6.90
C LEU A 460 3.42 -14.48 -8.13
N GLY A 461 2.28 -13.80 -8.16
CA GLY A 461 1.33 -13.84 -9.26
C GLY A 461 1.21 -12.50 -9.99
N ARG A 462 0.19 -12.42 -10.84
CA ARG A 462 -0.17 -11.20 -11.54
C ARG A 462 -0.64 -10.10 -10.59
N PHE A 463 -1.42 -10.48 -9.58
CA PHE A 463 -1.94 -9.58 -8.56
C PHE A 463 -1.08 -9.67 -7.31
N LEU A 464 -0.96 -8.55 -6.61
CA LEU A 464 -0.21 -8.51 -5.36
C LEU A 464 -0.99 -9.24 -4.28
N GLU A 465 -0.45 -10.35 -3.79
CA GLU A 465 -1.01 -11.07 -2.64
C GLU A 465 -1.08 -10.16 -1.42
N HIS A 466 -2.29 -9.92 -0.92
CA HIS A 466 -2.50 -8.94 0.15
C HIS A 466 -3.55 -9.35 1.17
N SER A 467 -4.36 -10.36 0.89
CA SER A 467 -5.33 -10.88 1.85
C SER A 467 -4.67 -11.53 3.07
N ARG A 468 -5.39 -11.54 4.19
CA ARG A 468 -5.01 -12.26 5.41
C ARG A 468 -6.15 -13.18 5.77
N ILE A 469 -5.81 -14.47 5.88
CA ILE A 469 -6.74 -15.54 6.25
C ILE A 469 -6.08 -16.37 7.33
N ILE A 470 -6.80 -16.67 8.39
CA ILE A 470 -6.37 -17.65 9.38
C ILE A 470 -7.50 -18.65 9.58
N HIS A 471 -7.16 -19.93 9.52
CA HIS A 471 -8.09 -21.04 9.75
C HIS A 471 -7.53 -21.98 10.79
N PHE A 472 -8.34 -22.33 11.78
CA PHE A 472 -8.11 -23.31 12.83
C PHE A 472 -9.11 -24.44 12.65
N ARG A 473 -8.66 -25.60 12.16
CA ARG A 473 -9.56 -26.68 11.71
C ARG A 473 -10.26 -27.40 12.85
N ALA A 474 -9.53 -27.78 13.89
CA ALA A 474 -10.11 -28.59 14.96
C ALA A 474 -11.14 -27.80 15.80
N ILE A 475 -11.04 -26.48 15.83
CA ILE A 475 -12.01 -25.61 16.49
C ILE A 475 -12.97 -24.91 15.52
N ASP A 476 -12.88 -25.18 14.21
CA ASP A 476 -13.72 -24.67 13.12
C ASP A 476 -13.87 -23.13 13.14
N GLU A 477 -12.75 -22.40 13.19
CA GLU A 477 -12.74 -20.95 13.18
C GLU A 477 -11.96 -20.37 11.98
N TYR A 478 -12.61 -19.47 11.22
CA TYR A 478 -12.03 -18.72 10.11
C TYR A 478 -11.99 -17.24 10.44
N TRP A 479 -10.85 -16.60 10.15
CA TRP A 479 -10.61 -15.18 10.42
C TRP A 479 -10.01 -14.48 9.21
N ILE A 480 -10.53 -13.29 8.89
CA ILE A 480 -9.98 -12.41 7.86
C ILE A 480 -9.78 -11.01 8.42
N GLY A 481 -8.82 -10.26 7.88
CA GLY A 481 -8.66 -8.87 8.31
C GLY A 481 -7.38 -8.19 7.86
N SER A 482 -7.02 -7.12 8.55
CA SER A 482 -5.95 -6.21 8.13
C SER A 482 -4.58 -6.50 8.74
N ALA A 483 -4.50 -7.38 9.75
CA ALA A 483 -3.29 -7.60 10.53
C ALA A 483 -2.30 -8.56 9.87
N ASP A 484 -1.05 -8.13 9.70
CA ASP A 484 0.08 -9.02 9.53
C ASP A 484 0.67 -9.41 10.89
N MET A 485 1.38 -10.53 10.95
CA MET A 485 2.01 -11.02 12.17
C MET A 485 3.37 -10.33 12.38
N MET A 486 3.32 -9.03 12.66
CA MET A 486 4.48 -8.15 12.86
C MET A 486 4.24 -7.20 14.03
N HIS A 487 5.30 -6.84 14.76
CA HIS A 487 5.23 -5.89 15.89
C HIS A 487 4.52 -4.59 15.52
N ARG A 488 4.87 -3.97 14.39
CA ARG A 488 4.23 -2.71 13.98
C ARG A 488 2.71 -2.84 13.80
N ASN A 489 2.21 -4.01 13.35
CA ASN A 489 0.78 -4.27 13.18
C ASN A 489 0.12 -4.59 14.53
N LEU A 490 0.77 -5.41 15.35
CA LEU A 490 0.18 -5.96 16.57
C LEU A 490 0.32 -5.04 17.78
N ASP A 491 1.28 -4.09 17.76
CA ASP A 491 1.59 -3.21 18.90
C ASP A 491 1.38 -1.72 18.62
N ARG A 492 1.52 -1.27 17.34
CA ARG A 492 1.53 0.16 17.00
C ARG A 492 0.45 0.57 16.00
N ARG A 493 -0.48 -0.34 15.70
CA ARG A 493 -1.57 -0.07 14.77
C ARG A 493 -2.90 -0.51 15.34
N VAL A 494 -3.96 0.14 14.86
CA VAL A 494 -5.31 -0.39 14.99
C VAL A 494 -5.55 -1.31 13.79
N GLU A 495 -5.61 -2.60 14.06
CA GLU A 495 -5.94 -3.64 13.09
C GLU A 495 -7.21 -4.37 13.52
N VAL A 496 -7.91 -4.96 12.58
CA VAL A 496 -9.12 -5.74 12.84
C VAL A 496 -9.03 -7.06 12.11
N MET A 497 -9.34 -8.14 12.83
CA MET A 497 -9.65 -9.45 12.28
C MET A 497 -11.10 -9.78 12.62
N ALA A 498 -11.89 -10.21 11.65
CA ALA A 498 -13.29 -10.61 11.82
C ALA A 498 -13.45 -12.12 11.64
N GLN A 499 -14.25 -12.75 12.49
CA GLN A 499 -14.61 -14.15 12.36
C GLN A 499 -15.65 -14.34 11.25
N VAL A 500 -15.40 -15.28 10.33
CA VAL A 500 -16.34 -15.72 9.29
C VAL A 500 -17.02 -16.99 9.80
N LYS A 501 -18.33 -16.94 9.99
CA LYS A 501 -19.09 -18.06 10.59
C LYS A 501 -20.02 -18.80 9.62
N ASP A 502 -20.29 -18.22 8.45
CA ASP A 502 -21.13 -18.85 7.43
C ASP A 502 -20.34 -19.98 6.75
N PRO A 503 -20.79 -21.24 6.81
CA PRO A 503 -20.07 -22.37 6.21
C PRO A 503 -19.84 -22.25 4.70
N ARG A 504 -20.72 -21.51 4.00
CA ARG A 504 -20.56 -21.26 2.55
C ARG A 504 -19.37 -20.33 2.30
N LEU A 505 -19.18 -19.34 3.16
CA LEU A 505 -18.06 -18.41 3.06
C LEU A 505 -16.75 -19.04 3.56
N SER A 506 -16.83 -19.93 4.56
CA SER A 506 -15.71 -20.75 5.01
C SER A 506 -15.16 -21.63 3.87
N ALA A 507 -16.05 -22.27 3.10
CA ALA A 507 -15.66 -23.06 1.93
C ALA A 507 -14.98 -22.19 0.85
N GLN A 508 -15.45 -20.96 0.62
CA GLN A 508 -14.79 -20.02 -0.30
C GLN A 508 -13.38 -19.64 0.19
N LEU A 509 -13.18 -19.47 1.50
CA LEU A 509 -11.85 -19.21 2.06
C LEU A 509 -10.92 -20.41 1.92
N ASP A 510 -11.43 -21.63 2.04
CA ASP A 510 -10.68 -22.86 1.75
C ASP A 510 -10.25 -22.91 0.28
N ASP A 511 -11.16 -22.64 -0.66
CA ASP A 511 -10.86 -22.61 -2.10
C ASP A 511 -9.77 -21.56 -2.43
N ILE A 512 -9.81 -20.39 -1.80
CA ILE A 512 -8.80 -19.34 -1.96
C ILE A 512 -7.44 -19.84 -1.44
N PHE A 513 -7.41 -20.45 -0.27
CA PHE A 513 -6.17 -20.97 0.31
C PHE A 513 -5.60 -22.13 -0.49
N GLU A 514 -6.45 -23.05 -0.95
CA GLU A 514 -6.06 -24.19 -1.77
C GLU A 514 -5.52 -23.74 -3.13
N SER A 515 -6.16 -22.76 -3.77
CA SER A 515 -5.64 -22.17 -5.01
C SER A 515 -4.28 -21.51 -4.80
N ALA A 516 -4.04 -20.90 -3.64
CA ALA A 516 -2.77 -20.28 -3.29
C ALA A 516 -1.65 -21.33 -3.05
N THR A 517 -1.99 -22.56 -2.74
CA THR A 517 -1.05 -23.66 -2.44
C THR A 517 -1.01 -24.75 -3.49
N ASP A 518 -1.79 -24.63 -4.57
CA ASP A 518 -1.83 -25.57 -5.67
C ASP A 518 -0.45 -25.69 -6.34
N PRO A 519 0.04 -26.92 -6.62
CA PRO A 519 1.33 -27.13 -7.31
C PRO A 519 1.44 -26.47 -8.69
N GLN A 520 0.32 -26.15 -9.34
CA GLN A 520 0.29 -25.41 -10.61
C GLN A 520 0.41 -23.90 -10.43
N THR A 521 0.23 -23.40 -9.23
CA THR A 521 0.44 -21.98 -8.90
C THR A 521 1.93 -21.70 -8.78
N ARG A 522 2.38 -20.53 -9.23
CA ARG A 522 3.77 -20.07 -9.05
C ARG A 522 4.04 -19.80 -7.57
N CYS A 523 4.34 -20.82 -6.83
CA CYS A 523 4.70 -20.72 -5.43
C CYS A 523 6.09 -21.31 -5.18
N TRP A 524 6.77 -20.77 -4.17
CA TRP A 524 8.05 -21.23 -3.67
C TRP A 524 7.86 -21.78 -2.27
N GLU A 525 8.42 -22.93 -2.00
CA GLU A 525 8.45 -23.49 -0.66
C GLU A 525 9.78 -23.13 0.00
N LEU A 526 9.72 -22.63 1.22
CA LEU A 526 10.88 -22.28 2.03
C LEU A 526 11.46 -23.58 2.58
N GLY A 527 12.72 -23.86 2.22
CA GLY A 527 13.47 -25.05 2.65
C GLY A 527 14.37 -24.80 3.86
#